data_490e6bcccd1f2f88ab534c3de7403516
#
_entry.id   490e6bcccd1f2f88ab534c3de7403516
#
_cell.length_a   1.000
_cell.length_b   1.000
_cell.length_c   1.000
_cell.angle_alpha   90.00
_cell.angle_beta   90.00
_cell.angle_gamma   90.00
#
_symmetry.space_group_name_H-M   'P 1'
#
loop_
_entity.id
_entity.type
_entity.pdbx_description
1 polymer ?
#
loop_
_entity_poly.entity_id
_entity_poly.type
_entity_poly.pdbx_seq_one_letter_code
_entity_poly.pdbx_strand_id
1 'polypeptide(L)'
;TAKTVFTVQYILPAGAIAVLALAAMYIDGYGLRWQSLEYKSSLAAFRDQTRPAYLFDYVCQRQRVSAADIQNEHCVLGEKGIARPKVILWGDSNAAHYVGVIDAIAREAGFSFRNMELGSCPPLLTDPESFVNAKRLPDCLASAGFIREAVMAADIIIISASWSDYLRRSDKFLDVFFATTQSLSDAGKQV
;
A
#
# COMPACT_ATOMS: atom_id res chain seq x y z
N THR A 1 7.75 -50.81 -30.06
CA THR A 1 7.03 -51.24 -28.83
C THR A 1 6.09 -50.11 -28.35
N ALA A 2 5.02 -50.43 -27.61
CA ALA A 2 4.08 -49.44 -27.11
C ALA A 2 4.79 -48.34 -26.27
N LYS A 3 5.83 -48.68 -25.52
CA LYS A 3 6.67 -47.74 -24.77
C LYS A 3 7.37 -46.72 -25.66
N THR A 4 7.90 -47.15 -26.80
CA THR A 4 8.62 -46.27 -27.75
C THR A 4 7.63 -45.25 -28.37
N VAL A 5 6.44 -45.72 -28.75
CA VAL A 5 5.39 -44.86 -29.30
C VAL A 5 4.97 -43.79 -28.26
N PHE A 6 4.70 -44.22 -27.03
CA PHE A 6 4.32 -43.31 -25.95
C PHE A 6 5.42 -42.25 -25.69
N THR A 7 6.68 -42.64 -25.62
CA THR A 7 7.80 -41.71 -25.40
C THR A 7 7.91 -40.70 -26.53
N VAL A 8 7.82 -41.11 -27.79
CA VAL A 8 8.00 -40.21 -28.94
C VAL A 8 6.79 -39.30 -29.13
N GLN A 9 5.57 -39.81 -28.94
CA GLN A 9 4.35 -39.05 -29.23
C GLN A 9 3.89 -38.12 -28.05
N TYR A 10 4.27 -38.44 -26.83
CA TYR A 10 3.79 -37.67 -25.66
C TYR A 10 4.92 -37.08 -24.83
N ILE A 11 5.92 -37.87 -24.43
CA ILE A 11 6.95 -37.38 -23.51
C ILE A 11 7.89 -36.39 -24.20
N LEU A 12 8.36 -36.67 -25.42
CA LEU A 12 9.24 -35.74 -26.12
C LEU A 12 8.58 -34.40 -26.45
N PRO A 13 7.35 -34.34 -27.00
CA PRO A 13 6.67 -33.06 -27.23
C PRO A 13 6.37 -32.31 -25.95
N ALA A 14 5.91 -32.98 -24.89
CA ALA A 14 5.65 -32.38 -23.61
C ALA A 14 6.94 -31.81 -22.99
N GLY A 15 8.05 -32.53 -23.06
CA GLY A 15 9.36 -32.07 -22.63
C GLY A 15 9.83 -30.83 -23.40
N ALA A 16 9.68 -30.86 -24.75
CA ALA A 16 10.03 -29.70 -25.56
C ALA A 16 9.19 -28.43 -25.20
N ILE A 17 7.89 -28.59 -25.02
CA ILE A 17 7.02 -27.50 -24.60
C ILE A 17 7.44 -26.98 -23.22
N ALA A 18 7.72 -27.86 -22.27
CA ALA A 18 8.16 -27.47 -20.94
C ALA A 18 9.48 -26.67 -20.97
N VAL A 19 10.46 -27.13 -21.78
CA VAL A 19 11.73 -26.40 -21.95
C VAL A 19 11.52 -25.03 -22.58
N LEU A 20 10.67 -24.93 -23.62
CA LEU A 20 10.34 -23.64 -24.23
C LEU A 20 9.62 -22.70 -23.27
N ALA A 21 8.69 -23.21 -22.47
CA ALA A 21 8.01 -22.44 -21.45
C ALA A 21 8.97 -21.93 -20.37
N LEU A 22 9.86 -22.80 -19.88
CA LEU A 22 10.88 -22.42 -18.91
C LEU A 22 11.87 -21.39 -19.47
N ALA A 23 12.29 -21.56 -20.72
CA ALA A 23 13.15 -20.59 -21.40
C ALA A 23 12.42 -19.23 -21.56
N ALA A 24 11.16 -19.24 -21.96
CA ALA A 24 10.35 -18.02 -22.06
C ALA A 24 10.17 -17.33 -20.69
N MET A 25 9.98 -18.08 -19.61
CA MET A 25 9.93 -17.55 -18.25
C MET A 25 11.27 -16.98 -17.81
N TYR A 26 12.39 -17.68 -18.10
CA TYR A 26 13.72 -17.24 -17.74
C TYR A 26 14.15 -15.93 -18.42
N ILE A 27 13.78 -15.75 -19.69
CA ILE A 27 14.02 -14.51 -20.45
C ILE A 27 12.89 -13.50 -20.28
N ASP A 28 12.05 -13.68 -19.29
CA ASP A 28 10.91 -12.80 -18.92
C ASP A 28 9.88 -12.65 -20.06
N GLY A 29 9.73 -13.69 -20.90
CA GLY A 29 8.77 -13.80 -22.02
C GLY A 29 8.84 -12.69 -23.07
N TYR A 30 9.30 -11.53 -22.70
CA TYR A 30 9.35 -10.28 -23.47
C TYR A 30 10.77 -9.93 -23.96
N GLY A 31 11.79 -10.70 -23.55
CA GLY A 31 13.19 -10.50 -23.92
C GLY A 31 13.52 -10.95 -25.35
N LEU A 32 12.53 -11.27 -26.16
CA LEU A 32 12.74 -11.67 -27.55
C LEU A 32 13.44 -10.55 -28.32
N ARG A 33 14.50 -10.91 -29.06
CA ARG A 33 15.40 -9.96 -29.74
C ARG A 33 14.73 -9.03 -30.76
N TRP A 34 13.52 -9.37 -31.19
CA TRP A 34 12.74 -8.57 -32.14
C TRP A 34 12.02 -7.35 -31.53
N GLN A 35 11.97 -7.24 -30.18
CA GLN A 35 11.40 -6.05 -29.57
C GLN A 35 12.30 -4.83 -29.80
N SER A 36 11.72 -3.75 -30.30
CA SER A 36 12.45 -2.50 -30.51
C SER A 36 13.02 -1.96 -29.20
N LEU A 37 14.11 -1.21 -29.29
CA LEU A 37 14.68 -0.50 -28.11
C LEU A 37 13.66 0.46 -27.49
N GLU A 38 12.84 1.10 -28.34
CA GLU A 38 11.76 1.99 -27.90
C GLU A 38 10.70 1.25 -27.08
N TYR A 39 10.27 0.04 -27.52
CA TYR A 39 9.34 -0.75 -26.76
C TYR A 39 9.93 -1.17 -25.40
N LYS A 40 11.20 -1.58 -25.37
CA LYS A 40 11.87 -1.99 -24.12
C LYS A 40 12.01 -0.82 -23.16
N SER A 41 12.35 0.38 -23.65
CA SER A 41 12.44 1.58 -22.82
C SER A 41 11.07 2.00 -22.27
N SER A 42 10.03 1.96 -23.11
CA SER A 42 8.65 2.25 -22.71
C SER A 42 8.13 1.26 -21.67
N LEU A 43 8.43 -0.03 -21.84
CA LEU A 43 8.07 -1.07 -20.86
C LEU A 43 8.81 -0.88 -19.53
N ALA A 44 10.09 -0.53 -19.56
CA ALA A 44 10.87 -0.23 -18.36
C ALA A 44 10.31 0.98 -17.61
N ALA A 45 10.00 2.06 -18.33
CA ALA A 45 9.37 3.25 -17.77
C ALA A 45 7.99 2.94 -17.16
N PHE A 46 7.17 2.15 -17.86
CA PHE A 46 5.88 1.70 -17.34
C PHE A 46 6.02 0.87 -16.06
N ARG A 47 6.95 -0.07 -16.03
CA ARG A 47 7.23 -0.89 -14.84
C ARG A 47 7.68 -0.04 -13.64
N ASP A 48 8.51 0.98 -13.89
CA ASP A 48 8.94 1.90 -12.83
C ASP A 48 7.76 2.74 -12.30
N GLN A 49 6.90 3.25 -13.19
CA GLN A 49 5.71 4.02 -12.82
C GLN A 49 4.64 3.19 -12.10
N THR A 50 4.56 1.88 -12.38
CA THR A 50 3.57 0.96 -11.80
C THR A 50 4.11 0.10 -10.66
N ARG A 51 5.30 0.42 -10.13
CA ARG A 51 5.85 -0.28 -8.96
C ARG A 51 4.96 -0.10 -7.73
N PRO A 52 5.00 -1.04 -6.77
CA PRO A 52 4.25 -0.92 -5.52
C PRO A 52 4.46 0.42 -4.82
N ALA A 53 3.40 1.00 -4.28
CA ALA A 53 3.43 2.34 -3.70
C ALA A 53 4.51 2.52 -2.63
N TYR A 54 4.73 1.52 -1.78
CA TYR A 54 5.75 1.55 -0.71
C TYR A 54 7.20 1.60 -1.20
N LEU A 55 7.45 1.41 -2.51
CA LEU A 55 8.79 1.54 -3.12
C LEU A 55 9.11 2.97 -3.56
N PHE A 56 8.18 3.90 -3.46
CA PHE A 56 8.45 5.32 -3.70
C PHE A 56 8.97 5.97 -2.42
N ASP A 57 10.04 6.73 -2.53
CA ASP A 57 10.74 7.33 -1.39
C ASP A 57 9.87 8.28 -0.55
N TYR A 58 8.87 8.90 -1.18
CA TYR A 58 7.93 9.81 -0.52
C TYR A 58 6.80 9.11 0.24
N VAL A 59 6.66 7.78 0.14
CA VAL A 59 5.64 7.01 0.84
C VAL A 59 6.17 6.53 2.18
N CYS A 60 5.56 6.96 3.26
CA CYS A 60 5.97 6.63 4.62
C CYS A 60 5.22 5.42 5.21
N GLN A 61 5.02 4.39 4.39
CA GLN A 61 4.42 3.15 4.87
C GLN A 61 5.36 2.42 5.84
N ARG A 62 4.84 2.06 7.02
CA ARG A 62 5.57 1.34 8.06
C ARG A 62 4.88 0.04 8.42
N GLN A 63 5.65 -0.90 8.94
CA GLN A 63 5.11 -2.10 9.60
C GLN A 63 4.82 -1.85 11.09
N ARG A 64 5.57 -0.93 11.68
CA ARG A 64 5.41 -0.44 13.05
C ARG A 64 5.79 1.03 13.09
N VAL A 65 4.97 1.85 13.73
CA VAL A 65 5.18 3.29 13.91
C VAL A 65 5.76 3.57 15.28
N SER A 66 6.72 4.48 15.32
CA SER A 66 7.38 4.99 16.52
C SER A 66 7.23 6.52 16.64
N ALA A 67 7.66 7.08 17.76
CA ALA A 67 7.70 8.54 17.93
C ALA A 67 8.58 9.24 16.87
N ALA A 68 9.69 8.60 16.46
CA ALA A 68 10.57 9.13 15.43
C ALA A 68 9.89 9.20 14.05
N ASP A 69 8.99 8.25 13.73
CA ASP A 69 8.23 8.28 12.48
C ASP A 69 7.21 9.42 12.48
N ILE A 70 6.57 9.70 13.62
CA ILE A 70 5.65 10.83 13.77
C ILE A 70 6.35 12.18 13.58
N GLN A 71 7.60 12.28 14.00
CA GLN A 71 8.39 13.52 13.89
C GLN A 71 9.13 13.65 12.56
N ASN A 72 9.12 12.62 11.72
CA ASN A 72 9.85 12.60 10.48
C ASN A 72 9.24 13.57 9.46
N GLU A 73 9.95 14.66 9.16
CA GLU A 73 9.53 15.67 8.20
C GLU A 73 9.50 15.14 6.76
N HIS A 74 10.25 14.08 6.46
CA HIS A 74 10.19 13.42 5.16
C HIS A 74 8.81 12.83 4.84
N CYS A 75 8.03 12.53 5.87
CA CYS A 75 6.64 12.06 5.73
C CYS A 75 5.63 13.21 5.59
N VAL A 76 6.08 14.45 5.50
CA VAL A 76 5.25 15.63 5.23
C VAL A 76 5.46 16.05 3.78
N LEU A 77 4.37 16.06 3.02
CA LEU A 77 4.34 16.37 1.59
C LEU A 77 3.42 17.56 1.31
N GLY A 78 3.35 17.97 0.03
CA GLY A 78 2.60 19.14 -0.39
C GLY A 78 3.46 20.41 -0.34
N GLU A 79 2.91 21.49 0.17
CA GLU A 79 3.62 22.77 0.31
C GLU A 79 4.71 22.68 1.37
N LYS A 80 5.92 23.15 1.02
CA LYS A 80 7.09 23.10 1.90
C LYS A 80 7.09 24.24 2.92
N GLY A 81 7.70 24.00 4.08
CA GLY A 81 7.90 25.00 5.11
C GLY A 81 6.80 25.06 6.18
N ILE A 82 5.83 24.16 6.12
CA ILE A 82 4.80 24.02 7.16
C ILE A 82 5.24 22.93 8.14
N ALA A 83 5.74 23.33 9.29
CA ALA A 83 6.32 22.40 10.29
C ALA A 83 5.30 21.42 10.91
N ARG A 84 4.00 21.79 10.92
CA ARG A 84 2.93 20.95 11.46
C ARG A 84 1.77 20.92 10.47
N PRO A 85 1.68 19.90 9.61
CA PRO A 85 0.57 19.78 8.68
C PRO A 85 -0.75 19.58 9.44
N LYS A 86 -1.78 20.30 9.01
CA LYS A 86 -3.14 20.17 9.54
C LYS A 86 -3.90 19.00 8.94
N VAL A 87 -3.37 18.41 7.87
CA VAL A 87 -3.96 17.29 7.16
C VAL A 87 -3.12 16.05 7.40
N ILE A 88 -3.77 14.92 7.65
CA ILE A 88 -3.14 13.61 7.72
C ILE A 88 -3.84 12.63 6.78
N LEU A 89 -3.05 11.89 5.99
CA LEU A 89 -3.52 10.67 5.32
C LEU A 89 -3.23 9.50 6.25
N TRP A 90 -4.29 8.87 6.74
CA TRP A 90 -4.23 7.76 7.68
C TRP A 90 -4.84 6.51 7.09
N GLY A 91 -4.13 5.40 7.17
CA GLY A 91 -4.65 4.14 6.68
C GLY A 91 -3.66 2.99 6.69
N ASP A 92 -4.03 1.94 5.97
CA ASP A 92 -3.15 0.79 5.71
C ASP A 92 -2.36 0.95 4.40
N SER A 93 -1.85 -0.14 3.84
CA SER A 93 -1.10 -0.11 2.58
C SER A 93 -1.91 0.43 1.38
N ASN A 94 -3.24 0.44 1.44
CA ASN A 94 -4.05 1.03 0.37
C ASN A 94 -4.00 2.56 0.39
N ALA A 95 -3.84 3.19 1.56
CA ALA A 95 -3.65 4.63 1.65
C ALA A 95 -2.38 5.07 0.91
N ALA A 96 -1.33 4.26 0.89
CA ALA A 96 -0.08 4.55 0.18
C ALA A 96 -0.28 4.82 -1.32
N HIS A 97 -1.30 4.24 -1.96
CA HIS A 97 -1.60 4.48 -3.37
C HIS A 97 -2.11 5.90 -3.66
N TYR A 98 -2.60 6.60 -2.65
CA TYR A 98 -3.13 7.96 -2.80
C TYR A 98 -2.11 9.05 -2.48
N VAL A 99 -0.96 8.71 -1.89
CA VAL A 99 0.05 9.69 -1.46
C VAL A 99 0.46 10.63 -2.59
N GLY A 100 0.79 10.09 -3.77
CA GLY A 100 1.20 10.90 -4.92
C GLY A 100 0.09 11.82 -5.47
N VAL A 101 -1.16 11.35 -5.45
CA VAL A 101 -2.32 12.14 -5.89
C VAL A 101 -2.60 13.28 -4.90
N ILE A 102 -2.58 12.97 -3.60
CA ILE A 102 -2.79 13.99 -2.56
C ILE A 102 -1.64 15.00 -2.57
N ASP A 103 -0.39 14.57 -2.80
CA ASP A 103 0.77 15.47 -2.92
C ASP A 103 0.59 16.48 -4.06
N ALA A 104 0.12 16.03 -5.23
CA ALA A 104 -0.16 16.91 -6.36
C ALA A 104 -1.26 17.94 -6.02
N ILE A 105 -2.37 17.50 -5.41
CA ILE A 105 -3.47 18.37 -4.97
C ILE A 105 -2.98 19.36 -3.90
N ALA A 106 -2.20 18.88 -2.94
CA ALA A 106 -1.71 19.68 -1.83
C ALA A 106 -0.79 20.81 -2.30
N ARG A 107 0.07 20.56 -3.28
CA ARG A 107 0.93 21.59 -3.89
C ARG A 107 0.13 22.62 -4.66
N GLU A 108 -0.91 22.20 -5.38
CA GLU A 108 -1.77 23.13 -6.14
C GLU A 108 -2.64 23.98 -5.21
N ALA A 109 -3.17 23.38 -4.15
CA ALA A 109 -4.06 24.05 -3.21
C ALA A 109 -3.33 24.78 -2.05
N GLY A 110 -2.01 24.68 -1.96
CA GLY A 110 -1.19 25.40 -0.97
C GLY A 110 -1.33 24.86 0.45
N PHE A 111 -1.39 23.52 0.62
CA PHE A 111 -1.36 22.89 1.95
C PHE A 111 -0.32 21.79 2.04
N SER A 112 0.03 21.40 3.25
CA SER A 112 0.85 20.22 3.50
C SER A 112 0.05 19.14 4.22
N PHE A 113 0.44 17.89 4.03
CA PHE A 113 -0.14 16.76 4.73
C PHE A 113 0.93 15.77 5.19
N ARG A 114 0.64 15.09 6.28
CA ARG A 114 1.45 13.96 6.74
C ARG A 114 0.89 12.67 6.15
N ASN A 115 1.74 11.88 5.50
CA ASN A 115 1.34 10.53 5.12
C ASN A 115 1.78 9.54 6.20
N MET A 116 0.83 8.70 6.66
CA MET A 116 1.00 7.78 7.77
C MET A 116 0.24 6.47 7.49
N GLU A 117 0.92 5.56 6.81
CA GLU A 117 0.35 4.27 6.45
C GLU A 117 0.96 3.17 7.31
N LEU A 118 0.10 2.40 7.98
CA LEU A 118 0.50 1.24 8.80
C LEU A 118 0.04 -0.05 8.12
N GLY A 119 0.98 -0.77 7.51
CA GLY A 119 0.69 -1.96 6.71
C GLY A 119 -0.18 -2.99 7.43
N SER A 120 -1.32 -3.35 6.82
CA SER A 120 -2.28 -4.34 7.32
C SER A 120 -2.90 -4.02 8.69
N CYS A 121 -2.90 -2.77 9.11
CA CYS A 121 -3.57 -2.31 10.32
C CYS A 121 -4.72 -1.38 9.93
N PRO A 122 -5.96 -1.64 10.36
CA PRO A 122 -7.10 -0.79 10.04
C PRO A 122 -6.99 0.59 10.69
N PRO A 123 -7.46 1.64 10.01
CA PRO A 123 -7.50 2.99 10.58
C PRO A 123 -8.66 3.11 11.59
N LEU A 124 -8.48 2.52 12.76
CA LEU A 124 -9.44 2.51 13.85
C LEU A 124 -8.81 3.06 15.12
N LEU A 125 -9.60 3.77 15.92
CA LEU A 125 -9.19 4.28 17.22
C LEU A 125 -9.30 3.21 18.33
N THR A 126 -10.16 2.21 18.13
CA THR A 126 -10.46 1.13 19.08
C THR A 126 -10.55 -0.21 18.37
N ASP A 127 -10.42 -1.29 19.12
CA ASP A 127 -10.69 -2.69 18.71
C ASP A 127 -10.00 -3.17 17.42
N PRO A 128 -8.75 -2.80 17.13
CA PRO A 128 -8.08 -3.24 15.90
C PRO A 128 -7.87 -4.75 15.86
N GLU A 129 -7.83 -5.43 17.01
CA GLU A 129 -7.55 -6.86 17.16
C GLU A 129 -8.56 -7.74 16.44
N SER A 130 -9.81 -7.32 16.35
CA SER A 130 -10.88 -8.05 15.65
C SER A 130 -10.67 -8.08 14.12
N PHE A 131 -9.83 -7.21 13.58
CA PHE A 131 -9.66 -6.99 12.14
C PHE A 131 -8.25 -7.24 11.63
N VAL A 132 -7.31 -7.54 12.53
CA VAL A 132 -5.90 -7.77 12.22
C VAL A 132 -5.55 -9.25 12.39
N ASN A 133 -4.71 -9.79 11.51
CA ASN A 133 -4.22 -11.15 11.73
C ASN A 133 -3.25 -11.20 12.92
N ALA A 134 -3.17 -12.35 13.59
CA ALA A 134 -2.38 -12.55 14.80
C ALA A 134 -0.89 -12.18 14.64
N LYS A 135 -0.33 -12.36 13.42
CA LYS A 135 1.08 -12.03 13.15
C LYS A 135 1.33 -10.51 13.15
N ARG A 136 0.35 -9.72 12.73
CA ARG A 136 0.47 -8.26 12.62
C ARG A 136 0.00 -7.51 13.86
N LEU A 137 -0.84 -8.16 14.65
CA LEU A 137 -1.49 -7.55 15.82
C LEU A 137 -0.51 -6.87 16.81
N PRO A 138 0.63 -7.46 17.18
CA PRO A 138 1.57 -6.82 18.11
C PRO A 138 2.11 -5.47 17.58
N ASP A 139 2.39 -5.37 16.28
CA ASP A 139 2.89 -4.13 15.69
C ASP A 139 1.79 -3.07 15.56
N CYS A 140 0.55 -3.48 15.22
CA CYS A 140 -0.59 -2.56 15.18
C CYS A 140 -0.86 -1.97 16.57
N LEU A 141 -0.91 -2.79 17.60
CA LEU A 141 -1.14 -2.33 18.99
C LEU A 141 -0.01 -1.42 19.49
N ALA A 142 1.25 -1.79 19.22
CA ALA A 142 2.40 -0.98 19.61
C ALA A 142 2.44 0.40 18.89
N SER A 143 1.82 0.51 17.71
CA SER A 143 1.75 1.74 16.93
C SER A 143 0.54 2.62 17.27
N ALA A 144 -0.51 2.05 17.87
CA ALA A 144 -1.81 2.70 18.04
C ALA A 144 -1.73 4.03 18.81
N GLY A 145 -0.92 4.11 19.86
CA GLY A 145 -0.74 5.33 20.66
C GLY A 145 -0.13 6.47 19.83
N PHE A 146 0.93 6.19 19.10
CA PHE A 146 1.62 7.17 18.25
C PHE A 146 0.74 7.66 17.09
N ILE A 147 0.02 6.73 16.45
CA ILE A 147 -0.91 7.09 15.37
C ILE A 147 -2.06 7.94 15.91
N ARG A 148 -2.65 7.57 17.05
CA ARG A 148 -3.70 8.35 17.69
C ARG A 148 -3.22 9.77 17.98
N GLU A 149 -2.00 9.96 18.50
CA GLU A 149 -1.42 11.27 18.76
C GLU A 149 -1.33 12.10 17.46
N ALA A 150 -0.81 11.51 16.38
CA ALA A 150 -0.69 12.20 15.09
C ALA A 150 -2.06 12.57 14.49
N VAL A 151 -3.04 11.65 14.54
CA VAL A 151 -4.39 11.85 14.05
C VAL A 151 -5.10 12.94 14.83
N MET A 152 -4.99 12.93 16.16
CA MET A 152 -5.60 13.94 17.02
C MET A 152 -4.95 15.31 16.91
N ALA A 153 -3.69 15.39 16.46
CA ALA A 153 -3.00 16.66 16.19
C ALA A 153 -3.42 17.32 14.86
N ALA A 154 -3.99 16.54 13.92
CA ALA A 154 -4.48 17.06 12.65
C ALA A 154 -5.88 17.68 12.77
N ASP A 155 -6.24 18.59 11.86
CA ASP A 155 -7.57 19.17 11.73
C ASP A 155 -8.42 18.39 10.72
N ILE A 156 -7.78 17.88 9.66
CA ILE A 156 -8.41 17.14 8.58
C ILE A 156 -7.78 15.75 8.47
N ILE A 157 -8.61 14.73 8.41
CA ILE A 157 -8.18 13.34 8.38
C ILE A 157 -8.72 12.68 7.12
N ILE A 158 -7.82 12.30 6.21
CA ILE A 158 -8.16 11.53 5.03
C ILE A 158 -7.92 10.07 5.37
N ILE A 159 -8.95 9.24 5.26
CA ILE A 159 -8.86 7.83 5.60
C ILE A 159 -8.96 6.96 4.35
N SER A 160 -8.01 6.06 4.18
CA SER A 160 -8.07 5.03 3.14
C SER A 160 -7.55 3.69 3.65
N ALA A 161 -8.24 2.62 3.28
CA ALA A 161 -7.92 1.28 3.75
C ALA A 161 -8.43 0.19 2.81
N SER A 162 -8.02 -1.04 3.06
CA SER A 162 -8.54 -2.24 2.38
C SER A 162 -9.94 -2.60 2.90
N TRP A 163 -10.92 -1.75 2.60
CA TRP A 163 -12.29 -1.85 3.13
C TRP A 163 -12.89 -3.25 2.96
N SER A 164 -12.77 -3.83 1.76
CA SER A 164 -13.30 -5.16 1.45
C SER A 164 -12.64 -6.27 2.29
N ASP A 165 -11.37 -6.12 2.66
CA ASP A 165 -10.67 -7.10 3.48
C ASP A 165 -11.16 -7.07 4.92
N TYR A 166 -11.32 -5.88 5.48
CA TYR A 166 -11.80 -5.74 6.85
C TYR A 166 -13.28 -6.16 7.00
N LEU A 167 -14.11 -5.81 6.03
CA LEU A 167 -15.51 -6.25 5.97
C LEU A 167 -15.66 -7.77 5.88
N ARG A 168 -14.74 -8.46 5.16
CA ARG A 168 -14.75 -9.93 5.12
C ARG A 168 -14.31 -10.59 6.43
N ARG A 169 -13.54 -9.88 7.26
CA ARG A 169 -13.04 -10.41 8.54
C ARG A 169 -14.10 -10.36 9.64
N SER A 170 -14.93 -9.31 9.63
CA SER A 170 -15.99 -9.15 10.64
C SER A 170 -17.07 -8.19 10.13
N ASP A 171 -18.32 -8.55 10.35
CA ASP A 171 -19.50 -7.71 10.12
C ASP A 171 -19.54 -6.47 11.02
N LYS A 172 -18.83 -6.51 12.15
CA LYS A 172 -18.70 -5.39 13.10
C LYS A 172 -17.79 -4.26 12.61
N PHE A 173 -17.07 -4.45 11.49
CA PHE A 173 -16.09 -3.47 11.05
C PHE A 173 -16.70 -2.08 10.82
N LEU A 174 -17.87 -2.01 10.19
CA LEU A 174 -18.54 -0.74 9.93
C LEU A 174 -18.93 -0.03 11.22
N ASP A 175 -19.43 -0.74 12.21
CA ASP A 175 -19.82 -0.15 13.49
C ASP A 175 -18.63 0.48 14.19
N VAL A 176 -17.49 -0.21 14.23
CA VAL A 176 -16.25 0.29 14.84
C VAL A 176 -15.66 1.45 14.02
N PHE A 177 -15.75 1.38 12.68
CA PHE A 177 -15.30 2.46 11.81
C PHE A 177 -16.18 3.71 11.98
N PHE A 178 -17.51 3.57 12.02
CA PHE A 178 -18.41 4.69 12.30
C PHE A 178 -18.17 5.27 13.70
N ALA A 179 -17.95 4.46 14.72
CA ALA A 179 -17.58 4.94 16.05
C ALA A 179 -16.24 5.72 16.03
N THR A 180 -15.28 5.28 15.21
CA THR A 180 -14.01 5.99 14.99
C THR A 180 -14.24 7.35 14.34
N THR A 181 -14.99 7.43 13.24
CA THR A 181 -15.27 8.70 12.54
C THR A 181 -16.12 9.64 13.40
N GLN A 182 -17.07 9.13 14.16
CA GLN A 182 -17.86 9.91 15.12
C GLN A 182 -16.96 10.50 16.21
N SER A 183 -16.07 9.69 16.79
CA SER A 183 -15.15 10.17 17.83
C SER A 183 -14.21 11.28 17.32
N LEU A 184 -13.79 11.20 16.06
CA LEU A 184 -13.00 12.25 15.42
C LEU A 184 -13.81 13.51 15.18
N SER A 185 -15.04 13.37 14.71
CA SER A 185 -15.98 14.49 14.50
C SER A 185 -16.30 15.20 15.82
N ASP A 186 -16.57 14.45 16.90
CA ASP A 186 -16.82 14.98 18.23
C ASP A 186 -15.60 15.73 18.80
N ALA A 187 -14.41 15.35 18.38
CA ALA A 187 -13.17 16.07 18.68
C ALA A 187 -12.91 17.28 17.74
N GLY A 188 -13.89 17.66 16.91
CA GLY A 188 -13.82 18.81 16.01
C GLY A 188 -12.98 18.59 14.76
N LYS A 189 -12.72 17.30 14.37
CA LYS A 189 -11.97 16.97 13.16
C LYS A 189 -12.90 16.86 11.95
N GLN A 190 -12.37 17.21 10.77
CA GLN A 190 -13.00 16.87 9.49
C GLN A 190 -12.47 15.51 9.01
N VAL A 191 -13.37 14.60 8.63
CA VAL A 191 -13.03 13.24 8.18
C VAL A 191 -13.62 13.00 6.80
#